data_bac17d924e87a08c7e63de5015d8a3ae
#
_entry.id   bac17d924e87a08c7e63de5015d8a3ae
#
_cell.length_a   1.000
_cell.length_b   1.000
_cell.length_c   1.000
_cell.angle_alpha   90.00
_cell.angle_beta   90.00
_cell.angle_gamma   90.00
#
_symmetry.space_group_name_H-M   'P 1'
#
loop_
_entity.id
_entity.type
_entity.pdbx_description
1 polymer ?
#
loop_
_entity_poly.entity_id
_entity_poly.type
_entity_poly.pdbx_seq_one_letter_code
_entity_poly.pdbx_strand_id
1 'polypeptide(L)'
;KTYVGITSTTGSSALLIGGTTIHSFSGLGVSREDDEQYIQRISKRRYIIKRFKNLKTLIIDEISMLTPRTFRMIYRLAQIIRKNNSPFGGIQVILSGDFCQLGPILEQHILHHDMEYCFETPEWEASNIQIVHFKTIHRQSDKQFIETLQKIRMGISDQDTTSVLVSRFRKELDNEFGIEPVQLFPTREKANEVNQRYFREIKNEKETKSYNLKINVEARDSDNPLAADANTADIERKIKSQL
;
A
#
# COMPACT_ATOMS: atom_id res chain seq x y z
N LYS A 1 14.52 3.68 24.40
CA LYS A 1 13.36 4.35 23.78
C LYS A 1 12.53 3.29 23.07
N THR A 2 11.24 3.20 23.40
CA THR A 2 10.29 2.33 22.71
C THR A 2 10.11 2.83 21.29
N TYR A 3 10.34 1.99 20.30
CA TYR A 3 10.22 2.36 18.91
C TYR A 3 8.94 1.73 18.34
N VAL A 4 8.08 2.57 17.79
CA VAL A 4 6.86 2.18 17.08
C VAL A 4 7.11 2.38 15.58
N GLY A 5 6.90 1.32 14.80
CA GLY A 5 6.91 1.40 13.33
C GLY A 5 5.51 1.68 12.82
N ILE A 6 5.30 2.84 12.21
CA ILE A 6 4.03 3.21 11.58
C ILE A 6 4.17 3.00 10.09
N THR A 7 3.37 2.08 9.54
CA THR A 7 3.47 1.71 8.14
C THR A 7 2.11 1.54 7.49
N SER A 8 2.08 1.61 6.16
CA SER A 8 0.92 1.27 5.35
C SER A 8 1.35 0.51 4.09
N THR A 9 0.41 -0.12 3.42
CA THR A 9 0.65 -0.83 2.15
C THR A 9 0.81 0.11 0.97
N THR A 10 0.25 1.33 1.03
CA THR A 10 0.35 2.34 -0.04
C THR A 10 1.13 3.57 0.40
N GLY A 11 1.72 4.28 -0.56
CA GLY A 11 2.46 5.52 -0.28
C GLY A 11 1.56 6.65 0.23
N SER A 12 0.38 6.81 -0.36
CA SER A 12 -0.59 7.84 0.03
C SER A 12 -1.11 7.65 1.45
N SER A 13 -1.52 6.43 1.80
CA SER A 13 -1.95 6.12 3.16
C SER A 13 -0.81 6.28 4.17
N ALA A 14 0.40 5.83 3.82
CA ALA A 14 1.58 5.99 4.69
C ALA A 14 1.86 7.46 5.03
N LEU A 15 1.73 8.36 4.07
CA LEU A 15 1.90 9.80 4.29
C LEU A 15 0.84 10.37 5.23
N LEU A 16 -0.43 9.97 5.06
CA LEU A 16 -1.55 10.44 5.88
C LEU A 16 -1.37 10.10 7.35
N ILE A 17 -0.82 8.93 7.66
CA ILE A 17 -0.58 8.49 9.04
C ILE A 17 0.80 8.87 9.59
N GLY A 18 1.57 9.68 8.85
CA GLY A 18 2.92 10.09 9.24
C GLY A 18 3.92 8.94 9.31
N GLY A 19 3.71 7.89 8.50
CA GLY A 19 4.51 6.68 8.44
C GLY A 19 5.29 6.51 7.13
N THR A 20 5.67 5.27 6.85
CA THR A 20 6.31 4.86 5.59
C THR A 20 5.63 3.61 5.03
N THR A 21 5.87 3.28 3.75
CA THR A 21 5.34 2.02 3.24
C THR A 21 5.99 0.83 3.93
N ILE A 22 5.23 -0.24 4.14
CA ILE A 22 5.73 -1.47 4.76
C ILE A 22 6.91 -2.06 3.98
N HIS A 23 6.92 -1.93 2.65
CA HIS A 23 8.02 -2.34 1.79
C HIS A 23 9.30 -1.56 2.08
N SER A 24 9.22 -0.23 2.17
CA SER A 24 10.37 0.62 2.53
C SER A 24 10.83 0.36 3.97
N PHE A 25 9.88 0.14 4.88
CA PHE A 25 10.19 -0.14 6.29
C PHE A 25 10.94 -1.45 6.47
N SER A 26 10.47 -2.52 5.85
CA SER A 26 11.05 -3.87 5.95
C SER A 26 12.28 -4.07 5.05
N GLY A 27 12.46 -3.19 4.06
CA GLY A 27 13.48 -3.36 3.02
C GLY A 27 13.13 -4.43 1.98
N LEU A 28 11.90 -4.96 2.06
CA LEU A 28 11.35 -5.88 1.07
C LEU A 28 10.88 -5.07 -0.15
N GLY A 29 11.27 -5.50 -1.34
CA GLY A 29 10.82 -4.95 -2.60
C GLY A 29 10.30 -6.06 -3.50
N VAL A 30 10.01 -5.73 -4.75
CA VAL A 30 9.69 -6.74 -5.75
C VAL A 30 10.94 -7.57 -6.01
N SER A 31 10.87 -8.88 -5.77
CA SER A 31 11.96 -9.83 -6.03
C SER A 31 11.40 -11.09 -6.65
N ARG A 32 12.13 -11.62 -7.64
CA ARG A 32 11.87 -12.92 -8.27
C ARG A 32 12.69 -14.05 -7.64
N GLU A 33 13.51 -13.71 -6.64
CA GLU A 33 14.30 -14.69 -5.91
C GLU A 33 13.39 -15.59 -5.06
N ASP A 34 13.91 -16.75 -4.68
CA ASP A 34 13.30 -17.58 -3.65
C ASP A 34 13.15 -16.79 -2.34
N ASP A 35 12.03 -16.96 -1.67
CA ASP A 35 11.65 -16.16 -0.50
C ASP A 35 12.67 -16.31 0.63
N GLU A 36 13.16 -17.52 0.88
CA GLU A 36 14.11 -17.76 1.97
C GLU A 36 15.46 -17.10 1.67
N GLN A 37 15.97 -17.23 0.44
CA GLN A 37 17.21 -16.58 0.02
C GLN A 37 17.10 -15.07 0.11
N TYR A 38 15.95 -14.52 -0.32
CA TYR A 38 15.68 -13.09 -0.26
C TYR A 38 15.64 -12.57 1.18
N ILE A 39 14.93 -13.26 2.07
CA ILE A 39 14.85 -12.90 3.49
C ILE A 39 16.25 -12.97 4.12
N GLN A 40 17.04 -14.01 3.86
CA GLN A 40 18.41 -14.15 4.36
C GLN A 40 19.29 -12.97 3.92
N ARG A 41 19.17 -12.52 2.68
CA ARG A 41 19.92 -11.37 2.16
C ARG A 41 19.49 -10.06 2.84
N ILE A 42 18.18 -9.84 3.02
CA ILE A 42 17.64 -8.64 3.69
C ILE A 42 18.03 -8.64 5.18
N SER A 43 17.99 -9.79 5.85
CA SER A 43 18.29 -9.92 7.27
C SER A 43 19.74 -9.58 7.65
N LYS A 44 20.65 -9.47 6.67
CA LYS A 44 22.05 -9.06 6.86
C LYS A 44 22.25 -7.55 6.79
N ARG A 45 21.26 -6.77 6.32
CA ARG A 45 21.37 -5.32 6.19
C ARG A 45 21.38 -4.64 7.56
N ARG A 46 22.46 -3.93 7.90
CA ARG A 46 22.66 -3.32 9.23
C ARG A 46 21.50 -2.43 9.68
N TYR A 47 20.96 -1.59 8.79
CA TYR A 47 19.85 -0.68 9.10
C TYR A 47 18.53 -1.43 9.37
N ILE A 48 18.27 -2.54 8.67
CA ILE A 48 17.10 -3.40 8.90
C ILE A 48 17.27 -4.12 10.25
N ILE A 49 18.44 -4.68 10.52
CA ILE A 49 18.73 -5.31 11.82
C ILE A 49 18.49 -4.34 12.97
N LYS A 50 19.03 -3.11 12.89
CA LYS A 50 18.86 -2.09 13.92
C LYS A 50 17.39 -1.73 14.13
N ARG A 51 16.64 -1.59 13.03
CA ARG A 51 15.21 -1.26 13.04
C ARG A 51 14.41 -2.36 13.74
N PHE A 52 14.49 -3.61 13.29
CA PHE A 52 13.71 -4.72 13.83
C PHE A 52 14.10 -5.11 15.26
N LYS A 53 15.39 -5.01 15.64
CA LYS A 53 15.81 -5.24 17.03
C LYS A 53 15.22 -4.25 18.02
N ASN A 54 15.08 -3.00 17.64
CA ASN A 54 14.54 -1.94 18.50
C ASN A 54 13.02 -1.80 18.44
N LEU A 55 12.39 -2.45 17.45
CA LEU A 55 10.96 -2.36 17.22
C LEU A 55 10.18 -3.06 18.33
N LYS A 56 9.23 -2.37 18.94
CA LYS A 56 8.32 -2.91 19.96
C LYS A 56 6.92 -3.15 19.38
N THR A 57 6.44 -2.19 18.60
CA THR A 57 5.13 -2.26 17.96
C THR A 57 5.26 -1.94 16.49
N LEU A 58 4.68 -2.76 15.64
CA LEU A 58 4.53 -2.55 14.21
C LEU A 58 3.06 -2.31 13.88
N ILE A 59 2.75 -1.17 13.32
CA ILE A 59 1.41 -0.83 12.83
C ILE A 59 1.45 -0.96 11.29
N ILE A 60 0.50 -1.73 10.74
CA ILE A 60 0.33 -1.87 9.29
C ILE A 60 -1.10 -1.46 8.95
N ASP A 61 -1.25 -0.32 8.31
CA ASP A 61 -2.53 0.18 7.82
C ASP A 61 -2.81 -0.31 6.40
N GLU A 62 -4.08 -0.33 5.99
CA GLU A 62 -4.56 -0.86 4.72
C GLU A 62 -4.15 -2.31 4.47
N ILE A 63 -4.31 -3.17 5.49
CA ILE A 63 -3.85 -4.56 5.49
C ILE A 63 -4.45 -5.39 4.35
N SER A 64 -5.64 -5.04 3.85
CA SER A 64 -6.30 -5.75 2.75
C SER A 64 -5.47 -5.81 1.48
N MET A 65 -4.61 -4.82 1.25
CA MET A 65 -3.74 -4.75 0.08
C MET A 65 -2.38 -5.45 0.27
N LEU A 66 -2.12 -6.02 1.46
CA LEU A 66 -0.87 -6.73 1.72
C LEU A 66 -0.95 -8.16 1.17
N THR A 67 -0.02 -8.51 0.28
CA THR A 67 0.02 -9.87 -0.28
C THR A 67 0.37 -10.91 0.78
N PRO A 68 -0.15 -12.14 0.67
CA PRO A 68 0.24 -13.27 1.54
C PRO A 68 1.75 -13.43 1.63
N ARG A 69 2.43 -13.37 0.50
CA ARG A 69 3.89 -13.46 0.39
C ARG A 69 4.59 -12.41 1.25
N THR A 70 4.22 -11.15 1.12
CA THR A 70 4.85 -10.06 1.88
C THR A 70 4.59 -10.21 3.38
N PHE A 71 3.38 -10.61 3.78
CA PHE A 71 3.04 -10.87 5.18
C PHE A 71 3.93 -11.94 5.80
N ARG A 72 4.07 -13.10 5.12
CA ARG A 72 4.95 -14.21 5.52
C ARG A 72 6.41 -13.76 5.61
N MET A 73 6.88 -13.01 4.63
CA MET A 73 8.26 -12.51 4.62
C MET A 73 8.55 -11.58 5.80
N ILE A 74 7.64 -10.69 6.17
CA ILE A 74 7.81 -9.79 7.33
C ILE A 74 7.83 -10.61 8.62
N TYR A 75 6.91 -11.57 8.75
CA TYR A 75 6.84 -12.49 9.89
C TYR A 75 8.17 -13.23 10.09
N ARG A 76 8.70 -13.85 9.05
CA ARG A 76 9.96 -14.59 9.07
C ARG A 76 11.18 -13.69 9.28
N LEU A 77 11.24 -12.56 8.60
CA LEU A 77 12.34 -11.59 8.76
C LEU A 77 12.46 -11.12 10.21
N ALA A 78 11.35 -10.85 10.87
CA ALA A 78 11.33 -10.47 12.27
C ALA A 78 11.86 -11.58 13.19
N GLN A 79 11.46 -12.82 12.97
CA GLN A 79 11.95 -13.99 13.73
C GLN A 79 13.48 -14.16 13.59
N ILE A 80 13.98 -14.11 12.36
CA ILE A 80 15.41 -14.28 12.07
C ILE A 80 16.24 -13.18 12.74
N ILE A 81 15.88 -11.92 12.56
CA ILE A 81 16.64 -10.78 13.10
C ILE A 81 16.64 -10.77 14.63
N ARG A 82 15.51 -11.10 15.23
CA ARG A 82 15.36 -11.09 16.69
C ARG A 82 15.78 -12.40 17.34
N LYS A 83 16.08 -13.43 16.55
CA LYS A 83 16.38 -14.79 17.01
C LYS A 83 15.31 -15.31 17.98
N ASN A 84 14.06 -15.08 17.62
CA ASN A 84 12.90 -15.43 18.44
C ASN A 84 11.80 -16.02 17.53
N ASN A 85 11.41 -17.27 17.78
CA ASN A 85 10.42 -17.99 16.99
C ASN A 85 8.96 -17.63 17.32
N SER A 86 8.72 -16.77 18.29
CA SER A 86 7.38 -16.22 18.53
C SER A 86 6.87 -15.48 17.29
N PRO A 87 5.55 -15.33 17.11
CA PRO A 87 4.98 -14.53 16.02
C PRO A 87 5.66 -13.17 15.90
N PHE A 88 6.07 -12.81 14.69
CA PHE A 88 6.83 -11.59 14.38
C PHE A 88 8.06 -11.35 15.28
N GLY A 89 8.70 -12.43 15.76
CA GLY A 89 9.85 -12.32 16.66
C GLY A 89 9.53 -11.66 18.00
N GLY A 90 8.26 -11.75 18.47
CA GLY A 90 7.77 -11.12 19.70
C GLY A 90 7.53 -9.61 19.57
N ILE A 91 7.37 -9.08 18.36
CA ILE A 91 6.90 -7.71 18.12
C ILE A 91 5.38 -7.70 18.24
N GLN A 92 4.82 -6.72 18.96
CA GLN A 92 3.39 -6.46 18.92
C GLN A 92 3.02 -5.95 17.53
N VAL A 93 2.05 -6.58 16.88
CA VAL A 93 1.56 -6.16 15.56
C VAL A 93 0.13 -5.66 15.66
N ILE A 94 -0.13 -4.49 15.07
CA ILE A 94 -1.45 -3.89 14.96
C ILE A 94 -1.75 -3.76 13.47
N LEU A 95 -2.81 -4.42 13.02
CA LEU A 95 -3.26 -4.44 11.64
C LEU A 95 -4.56 -3.64 11.55
N SER A 96 -4.63 -2.71 10.60
CA SER A 96 -5.81 -1.88 10.36
C SER A 96 -6.20 -1.98 8.89
N GLY A 97 -7.50 -2.06 8.60
CA GLY A 97 -8.02 -2.12 7.24
C GLY A 97 -9.36 -2.81 7.12
N ASP A 98 -9.77 -3.06 5.90
CA ASP A 98 -11.07 -3.65 5.57
C ASP A 98 -10.93 -4.61 4.38
N PHE A 99 -11.04 -5.90 4.62
CA PHE A 99 -10.92 -6.93 3.58
C PHE A 99 -12.10 -6.96 2.58
N CYS A 100 -13.16 -6.18 2.82
CA CYS A 100 -14.21 -5.96 1.82
C CYS A 100 -13.89 -4.80 0.86
N GLN A 101 -12.72 -4.12 1.03
CA GLN A 101 -12.21 -3.11 0.12
C GLN A 101 -11.21 -3.71 -0.88
N LEU A 102 -10.35 -2.87 -1.48
CA LEU A 102 -9.39 -3.34 -2.49
C LEU A 102 -8.46 -4.41 -1.92
N GLY A 103 -8.43 -5.55 -2.59
CA GLY A 103 -7.52 -6.65 -2.30
C GLY A 103 -6.09 -6.41 -2.78
N PRO A 104 -5.18 -7.34 -2.50
CA PRO A 104 -3.80 -7.24 -2.94
C PRO A 104 -3.68 -7.41 -4.46
N ILE A 105 -2.71 -6.71 -5.05
CA ILE A 105 -2.34 -6.94 -6.45
C ILE A 105 -1.41 -8.15 -6.46
N LEU A 106 -1.93 -9.28 -6.93
CA LEU A 106 -1.16 -10.52 -7.03
C LEU A 106 -0.22 -10.47 -8.24
N GLU A 107 1.03 -10.89 -8.04
CA GLU A 107 2.01 -10.97 -9.13
C GLU A 107 1.64 -12.12 -10.06
N GLN A 108 1.36 -11.85 -11.33
CA GLN A 108 0.94 -12.83 -12.35
C GLN A 108 1.95 -13.98 -12.60
N HIS A 109 3.18 -13.85 -12.09
CA HIS A 109 4.25 -14.82 -12.29
C HIS A 109 4.38 -15.88 -11.19
N ILE A 110 3.61 -15.77 -10.13
CA ILE A 110 3.61 -16.76 -9.04
C ILE A 110 2.53 -17.78 -9.36
N LEU A 111 2.94 -18.91 -9.90
CA LEU A 111 2.09 -19.95 -10.49
C LEU A 111 1.17 -20.71 -9.50
N HIS A 112 1.22 -20.46 -8.23
CA HIS A 112 0.37 -21.11 -7.23
C HIS A 112 -0.06 -20.11 -6.16
N HIS A 113 -1.08 -19.30 -6.47
CA HIS A 113 -1.78 -18.54 -5.45
C HIS A 113 -2.90 -19.40 -4.86
N ASP A 114 -2.55 -20.32 -3.98
CA ASP A 114 -3.56 -21.00 -3.15
C ASP A 114 -4.20 -20.04 -2.14
N MET A 115 -3.64 -18.83 -1.98
CA MET A 115 -4.07 -17.80 -1.04
C MET A 115 -4.11 -16.43 -1.72
N GLU A 116 -5.23 -15.75 -1.57
CA GLU A 116 -5.43 -14.39 -2.10
C GLU A 116 -5.11 -13.33 -1.05
N TYR A 117 -5.47 -13.59 0.21
CA TYR A 117 -5.34 -12.64 1.31
C TYR A 117 -4.35 -13.11 2.38
N CYS A 118 -3.76 -12.16 3.09
CA CYS A 118 -2.79 -12.49 4.15
C CYS A 118 -3.41 -13.25 5.34
N PHE A 119 -4.73 -13.13 5.57
CA PHE A 119 -5.40 -13.88 6.63
C PHE A 119 -5.55 -15.38 6.34
N GLU A 120 -5.30 -15.82 5.11
CA GLU A 120 -5.32 -17.24 4.73
C GLU A 120 -3.99 -17.94 5.02
N THR A 121 -2.97 -17.18 5.44
CA THR A 121 -1.64 -17.73 5.70
C THR A 121 -1.54 -18.45 7.05
N PRO A 122 -0.75 -19.53 7.15
CA PRO A 122 -0.47 -20.18 8.44
C PRO A 122 0.15 -19.24 9.48
N GLU A 123 0.92 -18.25 9.03
CA GLU A 123 1.52 -17.23 9.89
C GLU A 123 0.47 -16.31 10.52
N TRP A 124 -0.62 -16.05 9.82
CA TRP A 124 -1.75 -15.31 10.39
C TRP A 124 -2.41 -16.10 11.53
N GLU A 125 -2.73 -17.36 11.28
CA GLU A 125 -3.30 -18.25 12.28
C GLU A 125 -2.38 -18.39 13.50
N ALA A 126 -1.07 -18.64 13.27
CA ALA A 126 -0.07 -18.73 14.34
C ALA A 126 0.08 -17.45 15.15
N SER A 127 -0.29 -16.29 14.59
CA SER A 127 -0.21 -14.99 15.28
C SER A 127 -1.32 -14.76 16.28
N ASN A 128 -2.38 -15.58 16.29
CA ASN A 128 -3.54 -15.45 17.20
C ASN A 128 -4.07 -14.01 17.31
N ILE A 129 -4.32 -13.39 16.14
CA ILE A 129 -4.69 -11.98 16.05
C ILE A 129 -6.08 -11.78 16.63
N GLN A 130 -6.21 -10.86 17.58
CA GLN A 130 -7.50 -10.45 18.11
C GLN A 130 -8.17 -9.45 17.18
N ILE A 131 -9.41 -9.74 16.77
CA ILE A 131 -10.16 -8.91 15.85
C ILE A 131 -11.05 -7.95 16.62
N VAL A 132 -10.95 -6.67 16.30
CA VAL A 132 -11.79 -5.60 16.83
C VAL A 132 -12.53 -4.93 15.67
N HIS A 133 -13.87 -4.96 15.72
CA HIS A 133 -14.71 -4.32 14.72
C HIS A 133 -15.12 -2.92 15.15
N PHE A 134 -14.73 -1.90 14.39
CA PHE A 134 -15.25 -0.55 14.53
C PHE A 134 -16.62 -0.45 13.87
N LYS A 135 -17.63 -0.04 14.65
CA LYS A 135 -19.03 0.05 14.20
C LYS A 135 -19.46 1.48 13.88
N THR A 136 -18.78 2.47 14.45
CA THR A 136 -19.16 3.87 14.29
C THR A 136 -18.45 4.48 13.09
N ILE A 137 -19.22 5.06 12.18
CA ILE A 137 -18.71 5.75 10.99
C ILE A 137 -18.69 7.24 11.30
N HIS A 138 -17.50 7.85 11.18
CA HIS A 138 -17.27 9.28 11.42
C HIS A 138 -17.06 10.08 10.12
N ARG A 139 -16.84 9.41 8.99
CA ARG A 139 -16.52 10.06 7.70
C ARG A 139 -17.71 10.75 7.06
N GLN A 140 -18.89 10.16 7.16
CA GLN A 140 -20.13 10.67 6.61
C GLN A 140 -21.18 10.81 7.72
N SER A 141 -22.12 11.76 7.52
CA SER A 141 -23.27 12.01 8.42
C SER A 141 -24.60 11.58 7.81
N ASP A 142 -24.68 11.43 6.49
CA ASP A 142 -25.90 10.99 5.79
C ASP A 142 -26.15 9.50 6.06
N LYS A 143 -27.19 9.21 6.83
CA LYS A 143 -27.54 7.85 7.24
C LYS A 143 -27.91 6.96 6.07
N GLN A 144 -28.69 7.46 5.10
CA GLN A 144 -29.09 6.68 3.94
C GLN A 144 -27.87 6.30 3.09
N PHE A 145 -26.96 7.24 2.90
CA PHE A 145 -25.74 7.00 2.17
C PHE A 145 -24.83 6.00 2.90
N ILE A 146 -24.69 6.10 4.22
CA ILE A 146 -23.95 5.15 5.05
C ILE A 146 -24.52 3.74 4.91
N GLU A 147 -25.84 3.57 5.04
CA GLU A 147 -26.51 2.27 4.89
C GLU A 147 -26.31 1.68 3.49
N THR A 148 -26.42 2.51 2.45
CA THR A 148 -26.17 2.10 1.07
C THR A 148 -24.73 1.61 0.89
N LEU A 149 -23.75 2.35 1.39
CA LEU A 149 -22.33 1.93 1.31
C LEU A 149 -22.06 0.64 2.09
N GLN A 150 -22.67 0.46 3.26
CA GLN A 150 -22.53 -0.79 4.04
C GLN A 150 -23.14 -1.99 3.31
N LYS A 151 -24.30 -1.83 2.68
CA LYS A 151 -24.92 -2.88 1.85
C LYS A 151 -24.01 -3.25 0.67
N ILE A 152 -23.47 -2.27 -0.05
CA ILE A 152 -22.54 -2.49 -1.17
C ILE A 152 -21.28 -3.22 -0.67
N ARG A 153 -20.71 -2.77 0.45
CA ARG A 153 -19.55 -3.40 1.07
C ARG A 153 -19.76 -4.90 1.36
N MET A 154 -20.97 -5.26 1.76
CA MET A 154 -21.36 -6.66 2.04
C MET A 154 -21.82 -7.43 0.80
N GLY A 155 -21.75 -6.84 -0.39
CA GLY A 155 -22.23 -7.44 -1.62
C GLY A 155 -23.76 -7.53 -1.72
N ILE A 156 -24.50 -6.77 -0.90
CA ILE A 156 -25.96 -6.76 -0.90
C ILE A 156 -26.43 -5.73 -1.93
N SER A 157 -27.17 -6.22 -2.93
CA SER A 157 -27.80 -5.38 -3.95
C SER A 157 -29.31 -5.57 -3.88
N ASP A 158 -29.98 -4.70 -3.13
CA ASP A 158 -31.43 -4.64 -3.06
C ASP A 158 -31.99 -3.46 -3.87
N GLN A 159 -33.31 -3.34 -3.93
CA GLN A 159 -34.01 -2.29 -4.69
C GLN A 159 -33.68 -0.90 -4.14
N ASP A 160 -33.56 -0.74 -2.83
CA ASP A 160 -33.25 0.53 -2.19
C ASP A 160 -31.84 1.00 -2.56
N THR A 161 -30.84 0.12 -2.43
CA THR A 161 -29.46 0.39 -2.83
C THR A 161 -29.37 0.76 -4.31
N THR A 162 -30.05 -0.01 -5.17
CA THR A 162 -30.09 0.24 -6.61
C THR A 162 -30.73 1.60 -6.92
N SER A 163 -31.84 1.94 -6.27
CA SER A 163 -32.53 3.22 -6.45
C SER A 163 -31.64 4.41 -6.09
N VAL A 164 -30.91 4.33 -4.97
CA VAL A 164 -29.97 5.38 -4.56
C VAL A 164 -28.86 5.55 -5.60
N LEU A 165 -28.25 4.46 -6.08
CA LEU A 165 -27.20 4.54 -7.08
C LEU A 165 -27.71 5.10 -8.43
N VAL A 166 -28.86 4.63 -8.91
CA VAL A 166 -29.48 5.10 -10.16
C VAL A 166 -29.83 6.59 -10.06
N SER A 167 -30.32 7.06 -8.91
CA SER A 167 -30.61 8.48 -8.71
C SER A 167 -29.39 9.40 -8.84
N ARG A 168 -28.19 8.85 -8.73
CA ARG A 168 -26.92 9.58 -8.88
C ARG A 168 -26.31 9.44 -10.28
N PHE A 169 -26.84 8.55 -11.10
CA PHE A 169 -26.35 8.33 -12.46
C PHE A 169 -26.65 9.55 -13.35
N ARG A 170 -25.62 10.11 -13.98
CA ARG A 170 -25.70 11.32 -14.83
C ARG A 170 -26.30 12.56 -14.15
N LYS A 171 -26.27 12.61 -12.82
CA LYS A 171 -26.71 13.81 -12.10
C LYS A 171 -25.69 14.92 -12.34
N GLU A 172 -26.16 16.04 -12.84
CA GLU A 172 -25.37 17.27 -12.90
C GLU A 172 -25.05 17.72 -11.47
N LEU A 173 -23.83 18.09 -11.25
CA LEU A 173 -23.38 18.61 -9.96
C LEU A 173 -23.44 20.12 -10.00
N ASP A 174 -24.11 20.72 -9.03
CA ASP A 174 -24.06 22.17 -8.83
C ASP A 174 -22.63 22.59 -8.52
N ASN A 175 -22.06 23.38 -9.39
CA ASN A 175 -20.69 23.85 -9.27
C ASN A 175 -20.68 25.32 -8.80
N GLU A 176 -21.28 25.59 -7.63
CA GLU A 176 -21.35 26.92 -7.05
C GLU A 176 -19.98 27.61 -6.88
N PHE A 177 -18.93 26.83 -6.74
CA PHE A 177 -17.57 27.32 -6.46
C PHE A 177 -16.62 27.19 -7.66
N GLY A 178 -17.07 26.74 -8.83
CA GLY A 178 -16.21 26.51 -9.99
C GLY A 178 -15.15 25.41 -9.80
N ILE A 179 -15.31 24.55 -8.77
CA ILE A 179 -14.38 23.45 -8.49
C ILE A 179 -15.02 22.15 -8.98
N GLU A 180 -14.43 21.55 -10.00
CA GLU A 180 -14.89 20.25 -10.46
C GLU A 180 -14.53 19.14 -9.44
N PRO A 181 -15.46 18.20 -9.17
CA PRO A 181 -15.18 17.09 -8.27
C PRO A 181 -14.14 16.15 -8.87
N VAL A 182 -13.38 15.49 -7.99
CA VAL A 182 -12.40 14.48 -8.40
C VAL A 182 -13.11 13.30 -9.06
N GLN A 183 -12.67 12.95 -10.25
CA GLN A 183 -13.21 11.83 -11.02
C GLN A 183 -12.44 10.56 -10.71
N LEU A 184 -13.14 9.47 -10.41
CA LEU A 184 -12.55 8.16 -10.17
C LEU A 184 -12.71 7.25 -11.40
N PHE A 185 -11.63 6.60 -11.79
CA PHE A 185 -11.60 5.69 -12.92
C PHE A 185 -11.08 4.31 -12.50
N PRO A 186 -11.57 3.23 -13.13
CA PRO A 186 -11.14 1.87 -12.80
C PRO A 186 -9.72 1.56 -13.29
N THR A 187 -9.20 2.31 -14.25
CA THR A 187 -7.87 2.10 -14.83
C THR A 187 -7.07 3.39 -14.87
N ARG A 188 -5.73 3.26 -14.74
CA ARG A 188 -4.80 4.39 -14.87
C ARG A 188 -4.85 5.04 -16.25
N GLU A 189 -5.07 4.26 -17.31
CA GLU A 189 -5.16 4.77 -18.67
C GLU A 189 -6.28 5.77 -18.83
N LYS A 190 -7.50 5.43 -18.37
CA LYS A 190 -8.65 6.35 -18.39
C LYS A 190 -8.41 7.60 -17.56
N ALA A 191 -7.82 7.46 -16.38
CA ALA A 191 -7.46 8.61 -15.55
C ALA A 191 -6.44 9.51 -16.28
N ASN A 192 -5.43 8.92 -16.91
CA ASN A 192 -4.41 9.66 -17.67
C ASN A 192 -5.00 10.35 -18.90
N GLU A 193 -5.91 9.74 -19.63
CA GLU A 193 -6.60 10.37 -20.78
C GLU A 193 -7.29 11.66 -20.36
N VAL A 194 -8.05 11.62 -19.25
CA VAL A 194 -8.74 12.80 -18.73
C VAL A 194 -7.74 13.84 -18.23
N ASN A 195 -6.73 13.45 -17.47
CA ASN A 195 -5.67 14.35 -16.99
C ASN A 195 -4.95 15.04 -18.15
N GLN A 196 -4.66 14.30 -19.24
CA GLN A 196 -4.02 14.87 -20.42
C GLN A 196 -4.92 15.85 -21.15
N ARG A 197 -6.24 15.62 -21.18
CA ARG A 197 -7.21 16.58 -21.75
C ARG A 197 -7.18 17.88 -20.98
N TYR A 198 -7.36 17.86 -19.66
CA TYR A 198 -7.29 19.05 -18.83
C TYR A 198 -5.94 19.75 -18.90
N PHE A 199 -4.86 18.99 -18.94
CA PHE A 199 -3.51 19.56 -19.10
C PHE A 199 -3.34 20.32 -20.41
N ARG A 200 -3.92 19.81 -21.52
CA ARG A 200 -3.89 20.51 -22.83
C ARG A 200 -4.70 21.81 -22.79
N GLU A 201 -5.84 21.80 -22.13
CA GLU A 201 -6.66 23.02 -21.94
C GLU A 201 -5.88 24.09 -21.18
N ILE A 202 -5.30 23.73 -20.04
CA ILE A 202 -4.44 24.65 -19.25
C ILE A 202 -3.21 25.11 -20.07
N LYS A 203 -2.62 24.24 -20.86
CA LYS A 203 -1.46 24.57 -21.70
C LYS A 203 -1.80 25.59 -22.77
N ASN A 204 -2.99 25.53 -23.33
CA ASN A 204 -3.44 26.48 -24.35
C ASN A 204 -3.73 27.86 -23.76
N GLU A 205 -4.11 27.94 -22.48
CA GLU A 205 -4.44 29.19 -21.78
C GLU A 205 -3.24 29.85 -21.09
N LYS A 206 -2.22 29.08 -20.75
CA LYS A 206 -1.07 29.54 -19.95
C LYS A 206 0.25 29.11 -20.56
N GLU A 207 1.27 29.95 -20.37
CA GLU A 207 2.64 29.61 -20.72
C GLU A 207 3.11 28.41 -19.88
N THR A 208 3.57 27.34 -20.54
CA THR A 208 4.08 26.12 -19.87
C THR A 208 5.60 26.06 -19.99
N LYS A 209 6.27 25.68 -18.90
CA LYS A 209 7.71 25.44 -18.87
C LYS A 209 7.97 23.93 -18.73
N SER A 210 8.86 23.41 -19.56
CA SER A 210 9.30 22.02 -19.47
C SER A 210 10.67 21.97 -18.79
N TYR A 211 10.78 21.05 -17.82
CA TYR A 211 12.04 20.82 -17.11
C TYR A 211 12.49 19.39 -17.37
N ASN A 212 13.75 19.23 -17.77
CA ASN A 212 14.33 17.90 -17.92
C ASN A 212 14.72 17.35 -16.53
N LEU A 213 14.25 16.16 -16.22
CA LEU A 213 14.66 15.47 -15.01
C LEU A 213 16.13 15.06 -15.12
N LYS A 214 16.98 15.56 -14.21
CA LYS A 214 18.34 15.08 -14.01
C LYS A 214 18.36 14.18 -12.77
N ILE A 215 18.72 12.93 -12.94
CA ILE A 215 18.82 11.95 -11.87
C ILE A 215 20.31 11.79 -11.55
N ASN A 216 20.71 12.16 -10.34
CA ASN A 216 22.04 11.86 -9.81
C ASN A 216 21.90 10.75 -8.79
N VAL A 217 22.53 9.61 -9.04
CA VAL A 217 22.58 8.49 -8.11
C VAL A 217 23.89 8.55 -7.33
N GLU A 218 23.81 8.84 -6.04
CA GLU A 218 24.95 8.84 -5.13
C GLU A 218 24.82 7.68 -4.13
N ALA A 219 25.83 6.84 -4.06
CA ALA A 219 25.94 5.84 -3.01
C ALA A 219 26.32 6.53 -1.69
N ARG A 220 25.35 6.69 -0.78
CA ARG A 220 25.58 7.34 0.53
C ARG A 220 26.16 6.39 1.60
N ASP A 221 26.15 5.11 1.35
CA ASP A 221 26.55 4.11 2.35
C ASP A 221 27.43 3.04 1.69
N SER A 222 28.72 3.05 1.99
CA SER A 222 29.66 2.05 1.51
C SER A 222 29.32 0.63 1.98
N ASP A 223 28.47 0.50 2.99
CA ASP A 223 28.00 -0.75 3.55
C ASP A 223 26.70 -1.28 2.88
N ASN A 224 26.18 -0.60 1.87
CA ASN A 224 25.01 -1.06 1.14
C ASN A 224 25.44 -1.86 -0.11
N PRO A 225 25.31 -3.20 -0.11
CA PRO A 225 25.74 -4.03 -1.25
C PRO A 225 24.98 -3.70 -2.55
N LEU A 226 23.80 -3.08 -2.48
CA LEU A 226 23.08 -2.60 -3.67
C LEU A 226 23.76 -1.39 -4.34
N ALA A 227 24.61 -0.66 -3.61
CA ALA A 227 25.35 0.46 -4.18
C ALA A 227 26.61 0.00 -4.95
N ALA A 228 27.15 -1.16 -4.60
CA ALA A 228 28.37 -1.70 -5.23
C ALA A 228 28.10 -2.39 -6.58
N ASP A 229 26.92 -3.05 -6.73
CA ASP A 229 26.58 -3.85 -7.91
C ASP A 229 25.48 -3.22 -8.79
N ALA A 230 24.87 -2.12 -8.36
CA ALA A 230 23.80 -1.51 -9.13
C ALA A 230 24.38 -0.66 -10.27
N ASN A 231 24.16 -1.13 -11.49
CA ASN A 231 24.39 -0.30 -12.67
C ASN A 231 23.52 0.96 -12.57
N THR A 232 24.18 2.12 -12.41
CA THR A 232 23.54 3.44 -12.27
C THR A 232 22.49 3.67 -13.36
N ALA A 233 22.75 3.18 -14.58
CA ALA A 233 21.84 3.26 -15.71
C ALA A 233 20.53 2.47 -15.49
N ASP A 234 20.56 1.34 -14.81
CA ASP A 234 19.36 0.55 -14.50
C ASP A 234 18.51 1.20 -13.41
N ILE A 235 19.16 1.85 -12.43
CA ILE A 235 18.46 2.64 -11.40
C ILE A 235 17.79 3.85 -12.04
N GLU A 236 18.50 4.58 -12.89
CA GLU A 236 17.94 5.72 -13.65
C GLU A 236 16.76 5.30 -14.53
N ARG A 237 16.87 4.16 -15.23
CA ARG A 237 15.79 3.62 -16.05
C ARG A 237 14.56 3.26 -15.23
N LYS A 238 14.75 2.63 -14.06
CA LYS A 238 13.66 2.32 -13.13
C LYS A 238 12.96 3.57 -12.59
N ILE A 239 13.72 4.59 -12.20
CA ILE A 239 13.15 5.85 -11.72
C ILE A 239 12.36 6.53 -12.85
N LYS A 240 12.93 6.61 -14.07
CA LYS A 240 12.24 7.19 -15.25
C LYS A 240 10.97 6.44 -15.63
N SER A 241 10.88 5.14 -15.38
CA SER A 241 9.69 4.35 -15.68
C SER A 241 8.56 4.48 -14.64
N GLN A 242 8.84 5.10 -13.49
CA GLN A 242 7.88 5.30 -12.41
C GLN A 242 7.34 6.76 -12.35
N LEU A 243 7.89 7.64 -13.17
CA LEU A 243 7.48 9.04 -13.35
C LEU A 243 6.65 9.20 -14.62
#